data_a781830f06922c4bd858e26c829bbb82
#
_entry.id   a781830f06922c4bd858e26c829bbb82
#
_cell.length_a   1.000
_cell.length_b   1.000
_cell.length_c   1.000
_cell.angle_alpha   90.00
_cell.angle_beta   90.00
_cell.angle_gamma   90.00
#
_symmetry.space_group_name_H-M   'P 1'
#
loop_
_entity.id
_entity.type
_entity.pdbx_description
1 polymer ?
#
loop_
_entity_poly.entity_id
_entity_poly.type
_entity_poly.pdbx_seq_one_letter_code
_entity_poly.pdbx_strand_id
1 'polypeptide(L)'
;MLFRSAIDDATGQVVGLFLTQNECLYGYLETMRQCCSDFGIPQTVYSDNHTIFRSPKTGKLTVDELIAGKTVHLTQFGRSLHELGIDLIFAKTPQAKGRIERLWVTLQSRLPVEFAKRGITTVSEANRFLETEYRELFNQRFAVEPEAESIFVSAAKDLNLDSILCVKHTRKTDAAGTFSFKNRCFQILDEGFPIINARREITVLINPRFGIRVEYGGRIYNTIRYLKPQNKNANTEVPQKVSKTVEPHLQLRHSSDEWKAIWWMEDYNLSLKFLYELFFEKQQSAS
;
A
#
# COMPACT_ATOMS: atom_id res chain seq x y z
N MET A 1 -4.43 -18.38 1.92
CA MET A 1 -3.76 -17.39 1.07
C MET A 1 -4.76 -16.84 0.07
N LEU A 2 -4.74 -15.55 -0.18
CA LEU A 2 -5.68 -14.88 -1.06
C LEU A 2 -4.94 -14.16 -2.19
N PHE A 3 -5.37 -14.38 -3.43
CA PHE A 3 -4.84 -13.65 -4.57
C PHE A 3 -5.54 -12.29 -4.70
N ARG A 4 -4.76 -11.31 -5.12
CA ARG A 4 -5.25 -10.07 -5.72
C ARG A 4 -4.75 -10.05 -7.15
N SER A 5 -5.64 -9.83 -8.09
CA SER A 5 -5.30 -9.83 -9.50
C SER A 5 -6.05 -8.72 -10.23
N ALA A 6 -5.41 -8.19 -11.24
CA ALA A 6 -6.00 -7.32 -12.23
C ALA A 6 -5.82 -7.96 -13.60
N ILE A 7 -6.85 -7.91 -14.41
CA ILE A 7 -6.90 -8.46 -15.77
C ILE A 7 -7.35 -7.36 -16.73
N ASP A 8 -6.68 -7.25 -17.86
CA ASP A 8 -7.16 -6.40 -18.94
C ASP A 8 -8.35 -7.06 -19.62
N ASP A 9 -9.45 -6.34 -19.73
CA ASP A 9 -10.69 -6.90 -20.28
C ASP A 9 -10.63 -7.10 -21.80
N ALA A 10 -9.81 -6.34 -22.50
CA ALA A 10 -9.65 -6.47 -23.94
C ALA A 10 -8.87 -7.74 -24.33
N THR A 11 -7.71 -7.94 -23.73
CA THR A 11 -6.75 -8.98 -24.09
C THR A 11 -6.81 -10.22 -23.21
N GLY A 12 -7.39 -10.11 -22.01
CA GLY A 12 -7.29 -11.15 -20.97
C GLY A 12 -5.91 -11.26 -20.32
N GLN A 13 -5.01 -10.30 -20.56
CA GLN A 13 -3.71 -10.24 -19.90
C GLN A 13 -3.86 -10.00 -18.40
N VAL A 14 -3.12 -10.74 -17.62
CA VAL A 14 -2.95 -10.48 -16.18
C VAL A 14 -1.96 -9.33 -16.03
N VAL A 15 -2.47 -8.16 -15.67
CA VAL A 15 -1.66 -6.93 -15.52
C VAL A 15 -1.17 -6.70 -14.10
N GLY A 16 -1.71 -7.44 -13.14
CA GLY A 16 -1.23 -7.45 -11.76
C GLY A 16 -1.64 -8.73 -11.04
N LEU A 17 -0.73 -9.31 -10.27
CA LEU A 17 -0.97 -10.53 -9.52
C LEU A 17 -0.13 -10.54 -8.24
N PHE A 18 -0.79 -10.53 -7.09
CA PHE A 18 -0.15 -10.46 -5.80
C PHE A 18 -0.86 -11.35 -4.76
N LEU A 19 -0.08 -12.06 -3.96
CA LEU A 19 -0.54 -12.97 -2.93
C LEU A 19 -0.41 -12.35 -1.55
N THR A 20 -1.46 -12.46 -0.75
CA THR A 20 -1.47 -12.04 0.65
C THR A 20 -2.01 -13.17 1.54
N GLN A 21 -1.64 -13.16 2.81
CA GLN A 21 -2.19 -14.13 3.77
C GLN A 21 -3.69 -13.89 3.98
N ASN A 22 -4.07 -12.62 4.15
CA ASN A 22 -5.43 -12.19 4.36
C ASN A 22 -5.81 -11.08 3.37
N GLU A 23 -7.11 -10.78 3.27
CA GLU A 23 -7.57 -9.64 2.51
C GLU A 23 -7.11 -8.34 3.16
N CYS A 24 -6.39 -7.52 2.40
CA CYS A 24 -5.83 -6.28 2.91
C CYS A 24 -5.63 -5.26 1.79
N LEU A 25 -5.64 -3.99 2.15
CA LEU A 25 -5.43 -2.87 1.23
C LEU A 25 -4.08 -2.97 0.50
N TYR A 26 -3.04 -3.42 1.18
CA TYR A 26 -1.70 -3.54 0.60
C TYR A 26 -1.68 -4.41 -0.66
N GLY A 27 -2.38 -5.55 -0.64
CA GLY A 27 -2.45 -6.43 -1.82
C GLY A 27 -3.05 -5.74 -3.05
N TYR A 28 -4.06 -4.90 -2.86
CA TYR A 28 -4.65 -4.11 -3.96
C TYR A 28 -3.71 -3.01 -4.46
N LEU A 29 -3.02 -2.33 -3.56
CA LEU A 29 -2.03 -1.30 -3.93
C LEU A 29 -0.86 -1.91 -4.72
N GLU A 30 -0.35 -3.08 -4.31
CA GLU A 30 0.73 -3.78 -5.03
C GLU A 30 0.27 -4.30 -6.39
N THR A 31 -0.95 -4.85 -6.48
CA THR A 31 -1.51 -5.27 -7.77
C THR A 31 -1.62 -4.08 -8.74
N MET A 32 -2.08 -2.92 -8.27
CA MET A 32 -2.16 -1.71 -9.07
C MET A 32 -0.78 -1.15 -9.43
N ARG A 33 0.19 -1.23 -8.51
CA ARG A 33 1.57 -0.83 -8.77
C ARG A 33 2.19 -1.63 -9.92
N GLN A 34 2.02 -2.96 -9.91
CA GLN A 34 2.48 -3.82 -11.00
C GLN A 34 1.83 -3.41 -12.34
N CYS A 35 0.52 -3.19 -12.33
CA CYS A 35 -0.20 -2.72 -13.51
C CYS A 35 0.40 -1.42 -14.06
N CYS A 36 0.51 -0.40 -13.21
CA CYS A 36 1.00 0.92 -13.63
C CYS A 36 2.48 0.92 -14.04
N SER A 37 3.32 0.08 -13.40
CA SER A 37 4.76 -0.02 -13.72
C SER A 37 5.02 -0.71 -15.04
N ASP A 38 4.31 -1.83 -15.32
CA ASP A 38 4.67 -2.75 -16.38
C ASP A 38 3.83 -2.53 -17.66
N PHE A 39 2.59 -2.05 -17.51
CA PHE A 39 1.65 -1.86 -18.61
C PHE A 39 1.27 -0.40 -18.80
N GLY A 40 1.39 0.43 -17.80
CA GLY A 40 0.94 1.81 -17.79
C GLY A 40 -0.30 2.04 -16.95
N ILE A 41 -0.74 3.29 -16.87
CA ILE A 41 -1.90 3.71 -16.09
C ILE A 41 -3.17 3.41 -16.88
N PRO A 42 -4.07 2.54 -16.39
CA PRO A 42 -5.34 2.28 -17.06
C PRO A 42 -6.27 3.48 -16.92
N GLN A 43 -7.12 3.75 -17.91
CA GLN A 43 -8.12 4.81 -17.80
C GLN A 43 -9.22 4.46 -16.79
N THR A 44 -9.59 3.19 -16.70
CA THR A 44 -10.73 2.73 -15.90
C THR A 44 -10.42 1.41 -15.21
N VAL A 45 -10.90 1.28 -13.98
CA VAL A 45 -10.86 0.02 -13.21
C VAL A 45 -12.28 -0.39 -12.85
N TYR A 46 -12.63 -1.63 -13.18
CA TYR A 46 -13.87 -2.26 -12.74
C TYR A 46 -13.64 -3.02 -11.43
N SER A 47 -14.46 -2.77 -10.43
CA SER A 47 -14.40 -3.47 -9.15
C SER A 47 -15.79 -3.89 -8.65
N ASP A 48 -15.82 -4.69 -7.60
CA ASP A 48 -17.05 -4.93 -6.84
C ASP A 48 -17.32 -3.80 -5.82
N ASN A 49 -18.43 -3.94 -5.11
CA ASN A 49 -18.84 -2.99 -4.08
C ASN A 49 -18.15 -3.25 -2.71
N HIS A 50 -17.01 -3.93 -2.69
CA HIS A 50 -16.30 -4.19 -1.44
C HIS A 50 -15.83 -2.88 -0.79
N THR A 51 -15.77 -2.86 0.55
CA THR A 51 -15.46 -1.65 1.35
C THR A 51 -14.07 -1.05 1.08
N ILE A 52 -13.15 -1.80 0.50
CA ILE A 52 -11.85 -1.29 0.04
C ILE A 52 -12.02 -0.30 -1.12
N PHE A 53 -12.99 -0.54 -1.99
CA PHE A 53 -13.27 0.29 -3.16
C PHE A 53 -14.30 1.37 -2.83
N ARG A 54 -15.33 1.04 -2.09
CA ARG A 54 -16.45 1.94 -1.78
C ARG A 54 -16.48 2.32 -0.32
N SER A 55 -16.43 3.62 -0.05
CA SER A 55 -16.55 4.14 1.32
C SER A 55 -17.97 3.91 1.86
N PRO A 56 -18.12 3.33 3.06
CA PRO A 56 -19.42 3.25 3.74
C PRO A 56 -19.98 4.63 4.15
N LYS A 57 -19.14 5.67 4.12
CA LYS A 57 -19.51 7.07 4.39
C LYS A 57 -20.03 7.82 3.16
N THR A 58 -20.24 7.14 2.03
CA THR A 58 -20.78 7.75 0.81
C THR A 58 -22.13 8.44 1.12
N GLY A 59 -22.24 9.71 0.78
CA GLY A 59 -23.45 10.54 1.07
C GLY A 59 -23.46 11.21 2.45
N LYS A 60 -22.45 11.06 3.29
CA LYS A 60 -22.34 11.69 4.62
C LYS A 60 -21.22 12.73 4.66
N LEU A 61 -21.17 13.61 3.66
CA LEU A 61 -20.23 14.74 3.66
C LEU A 61 -20.69 15.81 4.65
N THR A 62 -19.75 16.36 5.40
CA THR A 62 -20.00 17.52 6.24
C THR A 62 -20.15 18.79 5.39
N VAL A 63 -20.74 19.84 5.95
CA VAL A 63 -20.88 21.14 5.25
C VAL A 63 -19.51 21.70 4.84
N ASP A 64 -18.51 21.58 5.72
CA ASP A 64 -17.15 22.04 5.44
C ASP A 64 -16.50 21.27 4.28
N GLU A 65 -16.75 19.96 4.19
CA GLU A 65 -16.27 19.14 3.08
C GLU A 65 -16.94 19.46 1.76
N LEU A 66 -18.24 19.79 1.78
CA LEU A 66 -18.97 20.27 0.60
C LEU A 66 -18.45 21.63 0.13
N ILE A 67 -18.21 22.56 1.06
CA ILE A 67 -17.61 23.87 0.77
C ILE A 67 -16.20 23.72 0.20
N ALA A 68 -15.42 22.72 0.67
CA ALA A 68 -14.12 22.38 0.12
C ALA A 68 -14.18 21.64 -1.23
N GLY A 69 -15.38 21.52 -1.84
CA GLY A 69 -15.57 20.92 -3.16
C GLY A 69 -15.49 19.39 -3.18
N LYS A 70 -15.52 18.71 -2.03
CA LYS A 70 -15.58 17.26 -1.99
C LYS A 70 -16.96 16.77 -2.42
N THR A 71 -16.99 15.80 -3.30
CA THR A 71 -18.23 15.18 -3.80
C THR A 71 -18.49 13.81 -3.18
N VAL A 72 -17.44 13.09 -2.77
CA VAL A 72 -17.51 11.74 -2.19
C VAL A 72 -16.42 11.52 -1.15
N HIS A 73 -16.66 10.63 -0.19
CA HIS A 73 -15.62 10.07 0.66
C HIS A 73 -14.92 8.94 -0.07
N LEU A 74 -13.72 9.17 -0.53
CA LEU A 74 -12.89 8.14 -1.14
C LEU A 74 -12.28 7.22 -0.07
N THR A 75 -12.20 5.93 -0.37
CA THR A 75 -11.33 5.01 0.38
C THR A 75 -9.86 5.35 0.08
N GLN A 76 -8.92 4.77 0.82
CA GLN A 76 -7.49 4.95 0.52
C GLN A 76 -7.13 4.43 -0.89
N PHE A 77 -7.73 3.32 -1.31
CA PHE A 77 -7.55 2.81 -2.67
C PHE A 77 -8.20 3.73 -3.71
N GLY A 78 -9.46 4.14 -3.47
CA GLY A 78 -10.15 5.08 -4.37
C GLY A 78 -9.42 6.42 -4.51
N ARG A 79 -8.81 6.94 -3.42
CA ARG A 79 -7.94 8.12 -3.46
C ARG A 79 -6.72 7.89 -4.37
N SER A 80 -6.06 6.73 -4.23
CA SER A 80 -4.89 6.41 -5.08
C SER A 80 -5.25 6.35 -6.56
N LEU A 81 -6.39 5.77 -6.89
CA LEU A 81 -6.89 5.74 -8.27
C LEU A 81 -7.18 7.15 -8.79
N HIS A 82 -7.87 7.95 -7.97
CA HIS A 82 -8.19 9.34 -8.32
C HIS A 82 -6.93 10.20 -8.55
N GLU A 83 -5.88 10.03 -7.71
CA GLU A 83 -4.60 10.72 -7.91
C GLU A 83 -3.87 10.29 -9.19
N LEU A 84 -4.10 9.07 -9.67
CA LEU A 84 -3.59 8.56 -10.94
C LEU A 84 -4.47 8.93 -12.15
N GLY A 85 -5.61 9.59 -11.93
CA GLY A 85 -6.58 9.88 -12.99
C GLY A 85 -7.36 8.66 -13.48
N ILE A 86 -7.45 7.62 -12.66
CA ILE A 86 -8.14 6.36 -12.99
C ILE A 86 -9.59 6.43 -12.53
N ASP A 87 -10.53 6.19 -13.42
CA ASP A 87 -11.93 6.07 -13.08
C ASP A 87 -12.26 4.71 -12.46
N LEU A 88 -12.98 4.72 -11.34
CA LEU A 88 -13.42 3.51 -10.65
C LEU A 88 -14.90 3.26 -10.93
N ILE A 89 -15.20 2.18 -11.64
CA ILE A 89 -16.56 1.76 -11.97
C ILE A 89 -16.94 0.52 -11.16
N PHE A 90 -18.10 0.59 -10.50
CA PHE A 90 -18.61 -0.54 -9.74
C PHE A 90 -19.45 -1.47 -10.62
N ALA A 91 -19.07 -2.74 -10.67
CA ALA A 91 -19.82 -3.77 -11.38
C ALA A 91 -21.22 -3.92 -10.80
N LYS A 92 -22.23 -3.73 -11.63
CA LYS A 92 -23.65 -3.84 -11.25
C LYS A 92 -24.20 -5.26 -11.42
N THR A 93 -23.53 -6.07 -12.24
CA THR A 93 -23.97 -7.43 -12.58
C THR A 93 -22.84 -8.44 -12.41
N PRO A 94 -23.16 -9.72 -12.10
CA PRO A 94 -22.15 -10.79 -12.04
C PRO A 94 -21.41 -10.99 -13.37
N GLN A 95 -22.08 -10.80 -14.49
CA GLN A 95 -21.49 -10.98 -15.83
C GLN A 95 -20.30 -10.04 -16.09
N ALA A 96 -20.33 -8.82 -15.52
CA ALA A 96 -19.20 -7.88 -15.60
C ALA A 96 -17.90 -8.38 -14.94
N LYS A 97 -17.98 -9.48 -14.16
CA LYS A 97 -16.83 -10.08 -13.47
C LYS A 97 -16.38 -11.41 -14.05
N GLY A 98 -17.05 -11.91 -15.08
CA GLY A 98 -16.83 -13.27 -15.59
C GLY A 98 -15.39 -13.56 -16.01
N ARG A 99 -14.60 -12.57 -16.46
CA ARG A 99 -13.18 -12.76 -16.81
C ARG A 99 -12.31 -12.98 -15.57
N ILE A 100 -12.47 -12.12 -14.57
CA ILE A 100 -11.66 -12.22 -13.33
C ILE A 100 -12.02 -13.49 -12.54
N GLU A 101 -13.28 -13.91 -12.53
CA GLU A 101 -13.70 -15.15 -11.89
C GLU A 101 -13.10 -16.37 -12.57
N ARG A 102 -13.10 -16.42 -13.89
CA ARG A 102 -12.42 -17.49 -14.67
C ARG A 102 -10.92 -17.51 -14.41
N LEU A 103 -10.28 -16.34 -14.32
CA LEU A 103 -8.89 -16.23 -13.94
C LEU A 103 -8.66 -16.86 -12.57
N TRP A 104 -9.48 -16.54 -11.57
CA TRP A 104 -9.33 -17.09 -10.23
C TRP A 104 -9.46 -18.62 -10.18
N VAL A 105 -10.41 -19.20 -10.88
CA VAL A 105 -10.55 -20.65 -11.01
C VAL A 105 -9.26 -21.27 -11.60
N THR A 106 -8.73 -20.65 -12.64
CA THR A 106 -7.48 -21.10 -13.28
C THR A 106 -6.29 -20.97 -12.34
N LEU A 107 -6.14 -19.87 -11.64
CA LEU A 107 -5.04 -19.64 -10.69
C LEU A 107 -5.12 -20.61 -9.51
N GLN A 108 -6.30 -20.83 -8.95
CA GLN A 108 -6.51 -21.73 -7.82
C GLN A 108 -6.16 -23.19 -8.17
N SER A 109 -6.41 -23.61 -9.39
CA SER A 109 -6.07 -24.95 -9.83
C SER A 109 -4.59 -25.14 -10.18
N ARG A 110 -3.92 -24.09 -10.70
CA ARG A 110 -2.55 -24.20 -11.23
C ARG A 110 -1.47 -23.81 -10.23
N LEU A 111 -1.66 -22.71 -9.50
CA LEU A 111 -0.61 -22.17 -8.63
C LEU A 111 -0.13 -23.13 -7.54
N PRO A 112 -0.98 -23.91 -6.86
CA PRO A 112 -0.49 -24.88 -5.89
C PRO A 112 0.49 -25.89 -6.50
N VAL A 113 0.22 -26.36 -7.72
CA VAL A 113 1.09 -27.28 -8.45
C VAL A 113 2.40 -26.62 -8.84
N GLU A 114 2.35 -25.39 -9.35
CA GLU A 114 3.55 -24.65 -9.72
C GLU A 114 4.42 -24.31 -8.51
N PHE A 115 3.81 -23.96 -7.38
CA PHE A 115 4.54 -23.72 -6.12
C PHE A 115 5.20 -25.00 -5.61
N ALA A 116 4.48 -26.14 -5.63
CA ALA A 116 5.03 -27.42 -5.21
C ALA A 116 6.21 -27.86 -6.08
N LYS A 117 6.12 -27.73 -7.42
CA LYS A 117 7.20 -28.06 -8.35
C LYS A 117 8.49 -27.25 -8.10
N ARG A 118 8.37 -26.02 -7.61
CA ARG A 118 9.51 -25.11 -7.36
C ARG A 118 9.95 -25.08 -5.91
N GLY A 119 9.31 -25.84 -5.02
CA GLY A 119 9.60 -25.81 -3.59
C GLY A 119 9.28 -24.48 -2.93
N ILE A 120 8.34 -23.70 -3.49
CA ILE A 120 7.92 -22.40 -2.95
C ILE A 120 7.04 -22.64 -1.73
N THR A 121 7.49 -22.16 -0.57
CA THR A 121 6.81 -22.37 0.72
C THR A 121 6.38 -21.09 1.40
N THR A 122 6.94 -19.96 1.01
CA THR A 122 6.65 -18.64 1.63
C THR A 122 5.88 -17.73 0.67
N VAL A 123 5.12 -16.79 1.25
CA VAL A 123 4.38 -15.77 0.48
C VAL A 123 5.35 -14.86 -0.30
N SER A 124 6.52 -14.58 0.25
CA SER A 124 7.54 -13.77 -0.41
C SER A 124 8.09 -14.44 -1.67
N GLU A 125 8.47 -15.72 -1.57
CA GLU A 125 8.92 -16.51 -2.71
C GLU A 125 7.83 -16.63 -3.77
N ALA A 126 6.58 -16.87 -3.33
CA ALA A 126 5.45 -16.93 -4.24
C ALA A 126 5.25 -15.61 -5.00
N ASN A 127 5.26 -14.47 -4.32
CA ASN A 127 5.11 -13.18 -4.98
C ASN A 127 6.25 -12.88 -5.96
N ARG A 128 7.49 -13.20 -5.58
CA ARG A 128 8.62 -13.07 -6.49
C ARG A 128 8.41 -13.90 -7.76
N PHE A 129 8.04 -15.17 -7.63
CA PHE A 129 7.75 -16.05 -8.77
C PHE A 129 6.59 -15.53 -9.62
N LEU A 130 5.51 -15.06 -9.00
CA LEU A 130 4.35 -14.50 -9.69
C LEU A 130 4.71 -13.26 -10.53
N GLU A 131 5.55 -12.39 -9.98
CA GLU A 131 5.97 -11.13 -10.63
C GLU A 131 7.01 -11.37 -11.73
N THR A 132 8.02 -12.23 -11.50
CA THR A 132 9.17 -12.38 -12.42
C THR A 132 8.97 -13.42 -13.50
N GLU A 133 8.10 -14.42 -13.28
CA GLU A 133 7.99 -15.56 -14.22
C GLU A 133 6.54 -15.89 -14.57
N TYR A 134 5.70 -16.15 -13.57
CA TYR A 134 4.40 -16.79 -13.81
C TYR A 134 3.44 -15.91 -14.60
N ARG A 135 3.38 -14.61 -14.30
CA ARG A 135 2.50 -13.66 -14.98
C ARG A 135 2.79 -13.61 -16.48
N GLU A 136 4.06 -13.56 -16.86
CA GLU A 136 4.46 -13.57 -18.26
C GLU A 136 4.12 -14.89 -18.94
N LEU A 137 4.46 -16.03 -18.34
CA LEU A 137 4.12 -17.35 -18.85
C LEU A 137 2.61 -17.56 -19.01
N PHE A 138 1.83 -17.01 -18.07
CA PHE A 138 0.37 -17.03 -18.16
C PHE A 138 -0.12 -16.21 -19.35
N ASN A 139 0.37 -14.99 -19.49
CA ASN A 139 -0.02 -14.07 -20.56
C ASN A 139 0.34 -14.63 -21.93
N GLN A 140 1.54 -15.15 -22.12
CA GLN A 140 1.95 -15.81 -23.38
C GLN A 140 1.03 -16.94 -23.80
N ARG A 141 0.43 -17.63 -22.84
CA ARG A 141 -0.42 -18.80 -23.10
C ARG A 141 -1.89 -18.46 -23.29
N PHE A 142 -2.41 -17.43 -22.62
CA PHE A 142 -3.85 -17.19 -22.51
C PHE A 142 -4.31 -15.82 -22.98
N ALA A 143 -3.42 -14.87 -23.11
CA ALA A 143 -3.77 -13.58 -23.66
C ALA A 143 -4.07 -13.68 -25.17
N VAL A 144 -4.95 -12.83 -25.64
CA VAL A 144 -5.31 -12.69 -27.05
C VAL A 144 -4.82 -11.35 -27.57
N GLU A 145 -4.59 -11.28 -28.88
CA GLU A 145 -4.27 -10.02 -29.53
C GLU A 145 -5.40 -9.02 -29.37
N PRO A 146 -5.10 -7.75 -29.03
CA PRO A 146 -6.11 -6.73 -28.92
C PRO A 146 -6.72 -6.37 -30.28
N GLU A 147 -8.03 -6.16 -30.31
CA GLU A 147 -8.74 -5.69 -31.52
C GLU A 147 -8.56 -4.18 -31.77
N ALA A 148 -8.08 -3.45 -30.77
CA ALA A 148 -7.88 -1.99 -30.81
C ALA A 148 -6.58 -1.60 -30.10
N GLU A 149 -6.16 -0.35 -30.29
CA GLU A 149 -5.00 0.20 -29.62
C GLU A 149 -5.18 0.21 -28.08
N SER A 150 -4.08 -0.02 -27.38
CA SER A 150 -4.08 0.02 -25.92
C SER A 150 -4.43 1.41 -25.40
N ILE A 151 -5.33 1.45 -24.41
CA ILE A 151 -5.71 2.68 -23.69
C ILE A 151 -4.88 2.92 -22.43
N PHE A 152 -3.86 2.09 -22.16
CA PHE A 152 -2.94 2.35 -21.08
C PHE A 152 -2.06 3.55 -21.40
N VAL A 153 -1.99 4.49 -20.47
CA VAL A 153 -1.17 5.68 -20.59
C VAL A 153 0.18 5.44 -19.93
N SER A 154 1.26 5.69 -20.65
CA SER A 154 2.61 5.57 -20.06
C SER A 154 2.74 6.49 -18.84
N ALA A 155 3.20 5.95 -17.73
CA ALA A 155 3.48 6.75 -16.56
C ALA A 155 4.57 7.78 -16.87
N ALA A 156 4.40 9.02 -16.42
CA ALA A 156 5.42 10.05 -16.55
C ALA A 156 6.69 9.61 -15.78
N LYS A 157 7.86 9.93 -16.33
CA LYS A 157 9.16 9.49 -15.76
C LYS A 157 9.42 9.95 -14.34
N ASP A 158 8.83 11.07 -13.96
CA ASP A 158 8.92 11.70 -12.64
C ASP A 158 7.78 11.27 -11.68
N LEU A 159 6.84 10.46 -12.15
CA LEU A 159 5.72 9.98 -11.35
C LEU A 159 6.19 8.96 -10.31
N ASN A 160 6.11 9.34 -9.05
CA ASN A 160 6.44 8.45 -7.94
C ASN A 160 5.21 7.63 -7.54
N LEU A 161 5.06 6.44 -8.13
CA LEU A 161 3.94 5.52 -7.85
C LEU A 161 3.88 5.13 -6.36
N ASP A 162 5.01 4.97 -5.69
CA ASP A 162 5.04 4.59 -4.27
C ASP A 162 4.44 5.68 -3.36
N SER A 163 4.57 6.96 -3.73
CA SER A 163 3.98 8.07 -2.98
C SER A 163 2.46 8.22 -3.21
N ILE A 164 1.95 7.64 -4.26
CA ILE A 164 0.52 7.64 -4.60
C ILE A 164 -0.14 6.37 -4.08
N LEU A 165 0.44 5.20 -4.39
CA LEU A 165 -0.06 3.87 -4.00
C LEU A 165 0.37 3.52 -2.56
N CYS A 166 0.01 4.37 -1.62
CA CYS A 166 0.28 4.24 -0.19
C CYS A 166 -0.93 4.71 0.62
N VAL A 167 -0.91 4.52 1.93
CA VAL A 167 -1.91 5.11 2.82
C VAL A 167 -1.49 6.53 3.16
N LYS A 168 -2.39 7.50 3.01
CA LYS A 168 -2.15 8.91 3.34
C LYS A 168 -3.00 9.36 4.52
N HIS A 169 -2.37 10.09 5.45
CA HIS A 169 -3.07 10.73 6.56
C HIS A 169 -2.54 12.14 6.79
N THR A 170 -3.43 13.08 6.95
CA THR A 170 -3.08 14.45 7.34
C THR A 170 -2.76 14.51 8.82
N ARG A 171 -1.66 15.18 9.18
CA ARG A 171 -1.23 15.47 10.55
C ARG A 171 -0.68 16.87 10.64
N LYS A 172 -0.55 17.39 11.87
CA LYS A 172 0.12 18.68 12.14
C LYS A 172 1.40 18.41 12.91
N THR A 173 2.46 19.12 12.55
CA THR A 173 3.71 19.12 13.30
C THR A 173 3.52 19.84 14.63
N ASP A 174 4.23 19.39 15.66
CA ASP A 174 4.33 20.11 16.95
C ASP A 174 5.38 21.24 16.91
N ALA A 175 5.64 21.86 18.06
CA ALA A 175 6.61 22.96 18.16
C ALA A 175 8.05 22.52 17.86
N ALA A 176 8.36 21.23 18.00
CA ALA A 176 9.67 20.65 17.71
C ALA A 176 9.81 20.11 16.28
N GLY A 177 8.80 20.31 15.40
CA GLY A 177 8.81 19.75 14.05
C GLY A 177 8.62 18.24 14.03
N THR A 178 8.12 17.65 15.13
CA THR A 178 7.74 16.23 15.19
C THR A 178 6.24 16.06 15.00
N PHE A 179 5.77 14.85 14.73
CA PHE A 179 4.35 14.55 14.64
C PHE A 179 4.02 13.23 15.34
N SER A 180 2.76 13.09 15.74
CA SER A 180 2.27 11.87 16.36
C SER A 180 1.35 11.11 15.41
N PHE A 181 1.57 9.78 15.31
CA PHE A 181 0.72 8.87 14.56
C PHE A 181 0.55 7.55 15.31
N LYS A 182 -0.71 7.13 15.57
CA LYS A 182 -1.03 5.89 16.31
C LYS A 182 -0.25 5.76 17.63
N ASN A 183 -0.30 6.79 18.48
CA ASN A 183 0.38 6.87 19.78
C ASN A 183 1.92 6.78 19.71
N ARG A 184 2.52 7.02 18.57
CA ARG A 184 3.97 7.08 18.38
C ARG A 184 4.36 8.44 17.84
N CYS A 185 5.52 8.93 18.26
CA CYS A 185 6.06 10.19 17.78
C CYS A 185 7.15 9.92 16.73
N PHE A 186 7.19 10.77 15.73
CA PHE A 186 8.14 10.71 14.63
C PHE A 186 8.79 12.07 14.45
N GLN A 187 10.09 12.05 14.23
CA GLN A 187 10.87 13.20 13.81
C GLN A 187 11.04 13.17 12.30
N ILE A 188 10.86 14.31 11.66
CA ILE A 188 11.09 14.47 10.22
C ILE A 188 12.56 14.80 10.02
N LEU A 189 13.20 14.11 9.07
CA LEU A 189 14.60 14.34 8.71
C LEU A 189 14.63 15.35 7.56
N ASP A 190 15.46 16.38 7.70
CA ASP A 190 15.59 17.41 6.66
C ASP A 190 16.45 16.97 5.47
N GLU A 191 17.49 16.17 5.71
CA GLU A 191 18.36 15.57 4.67
C GLU A 191 18.71 16.53 3.52
N GLY A 192 18.88 17.81 3.83
CA GLY A 192 19.15 18.88 2.87
C GLY A 192 17.91 19.54 2.25
N PHE A 193 16.72 19.18 2.70
CA PHE A 193 15.48 19.88 2.37
C PHE A 193 15.16 21.00 3.40
N PRO A 194 14.31 21.97 3.03
CA PRO A 194 13.88 22.99 3.98
C PRO A 194 13.21 22.40 5.21
N ILE A 195 13.58 22.89 6.39
CA ILE A 195 13.00 22.45 7.66
C ILE A 195 11.50 22.80 7.68
N ILE A 196 10.69 21.84 8.08
CA ILE A 196 9.25 22.03 8.25
C ILE A 196 8.99 22.71 9.57
N ASN A 197 8.47 23.94 9.52
CA ASN A 197 8.15 24.73 10.70
C ASN A 197 7.07 24.06 11.56
N ALA A 198 6.99 24.51 12.82
CA ALA A 198 5.96 24.09 13.77
C ALA A 198 4.53 24.36 13.27
N ARG A 199 3.59 23.52 13.69
CA ARG A 199 2.15 23.62 13.43
C ARG A 199 1.77 23.62 11.95
N ARG A 200 2.63 23.08 11.08
CA ARG A 200 2.32 22.88 9.65
C ARG A 200 1.54 21.60 9.45
N GLU A 201 0.61 21.67 8.53
CA GLU A 201 -0.10 20.50 8.06
C GLU A 201 0.79 19.73 7.10
N ILE A 202 0.92 18.44 7.35
CA ILE A 202 1.76 17.49 6.59
C ILE A 202 0.93 16.28 6.18
N THR A 203 1.29 15.64 5.08
CA THR A 203 0.73 14.36 4.67
C THR A 203 1.69 13.25 5.05
N VAL A 204 1.23 12.35 5.93
CA VAL A 204 1.98 11.16 6.32
C VAL A 204 1.70 10.07 5.30
N LEU A 205 2.75 9.57 4.65
CA LEU A 205 2.74 8.49 3.68
C LEU A 205 3.14 7.20 4.37
N ILE A 206 2.38 6.13 4.18
CA ILE A 206 2.61 4.85 4.86
C ILE A 206 2.49 3.73 3.86
N ASN A 207 3.57 2.96 3.70
CA ASN A 207 3.60 1.78 2.86
C ASN A 207 4.64 0.79 3.42
N PRO A 208 4.37 -0.54 3.44
CA PRO A 208 5.35 -1.53 3.87
C PRO A 208 6.69 -1.46 3.12
N ARG A 209 6.71 -0.98 1.88
CA ARG A 209 7.94 -0.86 1.07
C ARG A 209 8.92 0.19 1.59
N PHE A 210 8.43 1.27 2.17
CA PHE A 210 9.28 2.39 2.63
C PHE A 210 9.02 2.82 4.09
N GLY A 211 8.08 2.23 4.79
CA GLY A 211 7.72 2.60 6.15
C GLY A 211 6.84 3.85 6.23
N ILE A 212 7.23 4.81 7.08
CA ILE A 212 6.57 6.11 7.21
C ILE A 212 7.45 7.20 6.61
N ARG A 213 6.85 8.02 5.77
CA ARG A 213 7.43 9.24 5.22
C ARG A 213 6.45 10.40 5.36
N VAL A 214 6.92 11.60 5.11
CA VAL A 214 6.10 12.82 5.13
C VAL A 214 6.22 13.53 3.79
N GLU A 215 5.08 13.91 3.24
CA GLU A 215 5.00 14.80 2.09
C GLU A 215 4.64 16.20 2.57
N TYR A 216 5.43 17.20 2.19
CA TYR A 216 5.19 18.61 2.45
C TYR A 216 5.76 19.47 1.33
N GLY A 217 4.93 20.38 0.79
CA GLY A 217 5.36 21.28 -0.30
C GLY A 217 5.86 20.54 -1.55
N GLY A 218 5.27 19.40 -1.90
CA GLY A 218 5.67 18.58 -3.05
C GLY A 218 6.97 17.80 -2.85
N ARG A 219 7.50 17.74 -1.64
CA ARG A 219 8.72 16.99 -1.30
C ARG A 219 8.43 15.87 -0.31
N ILE A 220 9.18 14.79 -0.41
CA ILE A 220 9.05 13.62 0.46
C ILE A 220 10.25 13.59 1.42
N TYR A 221 9.95 13.57 2.71
CA TYR A 221 10.90 13.54 3.81
C TYR A 221 10.90 12.17 4.46
N ASN A 222 12.09 11.67 4.80
CA ASN A 222 12.24 10.50 5.63
C ASN A 222 11.90 10.83 7.09
N THR A 223 11.54 9.81 7.85
CA THR A 223 11.20 9.99 9.27
C THR A 223 11.89 8.94 10.13
N ILE A 224 12.15 9.29 11.37
CA ILE A 224 12.61 8.34 12.39
C ILE A 224 11.66 8.35 13.58
N ARG A 225 11.58 7.23 14.28
CA ARG A 225 10.82 7.16 15.53
C ARG A 225 11.48 8.01 16.58
N TYR A 226 10.72 8.90 17.20
CA TYR A 226 11.15 9.73 18.29
C TYR A 226 10.57 9.24 19.60
N LEU A 227 11.43 8.87 20.56
CA LEU A 227 11.01 8.53 21.92
C LEU A 227 11.00 9.82 22.73
N LYS A 228 9.80 10.30 23.11
CA LYS A 228 9.71 11.46 24.00
C LYS A 228 10.42 11.14 25.31
N PRO A 229 11.31 12.01 25.79
CA PRO A 229 11.88 11.85 27.13
C PRO A 229 10.73 11.82 28.14
N GLN A 230 10.71 10.80 28.99
CA GLN A 230 9.73 10.74 30.07
C GLN A 230 10.02 11.88 31.03
N ASN A 231 9.04 12.72 31.31
CA ASN A 231 9.12 13.69 32.40
C ASN A 231 9.28 12.92 33.69
N LYS A 232 10.41 13.08 34.36
CA LYS A 232 10.78 12.39 35.62
C LYS A 232 9.92 12.77 36.83
N ASN A 233 8.78 13.43 36.68
CA ASN A 233 7.90 13.88 37.73
C ASN A 233 6.57 13.11 37.85
N ALA A 234 6.51 11.88 37.40
CA ALA A 234 5.41 11.00 37.79
C ALA A 234 6.00 9.88 38.70
N ASN A 235 5.81 10.02 39.99
CA ASN A 235 5.98 8.93 40.94
C ASN A 235 5.13 7.75 40.49
N THR A 236 5.75 6.72 39.98
CA THR A 236 5.18 5.37 39.95
C THR A 236 6.31 4.35 39.75
N GLU A 237 6.26 3.34 40.51
CA GLU A 237 7.10 2.18 40.75
C GLU A 237 7.87 1.61 39.54
N VAL A 238 9.09 1.19 39.86
CA VAL A 238 10.09 0.61 38.96
C VAL A 238 9.64 -0.78 38.47
N PRO A 239 9.55 -1.04 37.19
CA PRO A 239 9.71 -2.39 36.68
C PRO A 239 11.17 -2.61 36.23
N GLN A 240 11.65 -3.76 36.61
CA GLN A 240 12.99 -4.27 36.49
C GLN A 240 13.62 -4.20 35.10
N LYS A 241 14.95 -4.03 35.12
CA LYS A 241 15.90 -4.06 34.03
C LYS A 241 15.66 -5.17 33.00
N VAL A 242 15.61 -4.83 31.78
CA VAL A 242 16.14 -5.67 30.69
C VAL A 242 17.19 -4.85 29.95
N SER A 243 18.45 -5.18 30.24
CA SER A 243 19.61 -4.75 29.52
C SER A 243 19.71 -5.56 28.22
N LYS A 244 19.79 -4.91 27.08
CA LYS A 244 20.66 -5.32 25.98
C LYS A 244 20.80 -4.16 25.01
N THR A 245 21.98 -3.59 25.03
CA THR A 245 22.58 -2.72 24.03
C THR A 245 22.71 -3.49 22.73
N VAL A 246 22.10 -3.02 21.69
CA VAL A 246 22.36 -3.50 20.33
C VAL A 246 22.85 -2.32 19.53
N GLU A 247 24.04 -2.46 18.98
CA GLU A 247 24.76 -1.46 18.19
C GLU A 247 24.08 -1.21 16.83
N PRO A 248 24.19 0.03 16.31
CA PRO A 248 23.55 0.40 15.04
C PRO A 248 24.47 0.12 13.86
N HIS A 249 24.47 -1.09 13.34
CA HIS A 249 25.11 -1.39 12.05
C HIS A 249 24.21 -2.29 11.22
N LEU A 250 23.36 -1.68 10.41
CA LEU A 250 22.79 -2.35 9.24
C LEU A 250 22.62 -1.33 8.11
N GLN A 251 23.60 -1.29 7.22
CA GLN A 251 23.47 -0.69 5.91
C GLN A 251 22.51 -1.57 5.09
N LEU A 252 21.33 -1.04 4.80
CA LEU A 252 20.33 -1.69 3.97
C LEU A 252 20.83 -1.77 2.52
N ARG A 253 21.20 -2.95 2.07
CA ARG A 253 21.36 -3.28 0.66
C ARG A 253 20.01 -3.79 0.14
N HIS A 254 19.51 -3.18 -0.93
CA HIS A 254 18.30 -3.57 -1.62
C HIS A 254 18.40 -5.01 -2.14
N SER A 255 17.74 -5.94 -1.47
CA SER A 255 17.55 -7.33 -1.94
C SER A 255 16.24 -7.89 -1.37
N SER A 256 15.80 -9.04 -1.89
CA SER A 256 14.60 -9.79 -1.49
C SER A 256 14.49 -10.12 0.01
N ASP A 257 15.50 -9.78 0.81
CA ASP A 257 15.51 -9.88 2.26
C ASP A 257 14.89 -8.65 2.96
N GLU A 258 14.52 -7.60 2.23
CA GLU A 258 13.89 -6.40 2.80
C GLU A 258 12.60 -6.72 3.57
N TRP A 259 11.83 -7.68 3.10
CA TRP A 259 10.65 -8.16 3.83
C TRP A 259 11.02 -8.87 5.12
N LYS A 260 12.08 -9.67 5.13
CA LYS A 260 12.60 -10.26 6.37
C LYS A 260 13.15 -9.17 7.27
N ALA A 261 13.85 -8.16 6.72
CA ALA A 261 14.36 -7.03 7.48
C ALA A 261 13.23 -6.20 8.10
N ILE A 262 12.13 -5.95 7.38
CA ILE A 262 10.92 -5.33 7.93
C ILE A 262 10.32 -6.21 9.04
N TRP A 263 10.39 -7.55 8.91
CA TRP A 263 9.93 -8.50 9.93
C TRP A 263 10.85 -8.58 11.16
N TRP A 264 12.12 -8.24 11.05
CA TRP A 264 13.10 -8.26 12.15
C TRP A 264 13.35 -6.89 12.76
N MET A 265 12.76 -5.82 12.22
CA MET A 265 12.91 -4.45 12.72
C MET A 265 11.98 -4.15 13.89
N GLU A 266 12.11 -4.86 15.01
CA GLU A 266 11.46 -4.46 16.26
C GLU A 266 11.84 -3.04 16.71
N ASP A 267 12.97 -2.51 16.24
CA ASP A 267 13.50 -1.19 16.63
C ASP A 267 13.42 -0.10 15.56
N TYR A 268 13.06 -0.44 14.31
CA TYR A 268 12.90 0.59 13.27
C TYR A 268 11.46 1.10 13.23
N ASN A 269 11.29 2.32 13.66
CA ASN A 269 10.19 3.27 13.47
C ASN A 269 8.74 2.75 13.56
N LEU A 270 8.51 1.45 13.33
CA LEU A 270 7.22 0.79 13.37
C LEU A 270 7.38 -0.65 13.83
N SER A 271 6.70 -1.03 14.91
CA SER A 271 6.56 -2.44 15.17
C SER A 271 5.76 -3.08 14.05
N LEU A 272 6.13 -4.29 13.68
CA LEU A 272 5.41 -5.17 12.77
C LEU A 272 3.93 -5.23 13.05
N LYS A 273 3.57 -5.28 14.33
CA LYS A 273 2.19 -5.26 14.79
C LYS A 273 1.44 -4.06 14.24
N PHE A 274 2.06 -2.88 14.22
CA PHE A 274 1.43 -1.66 13.73
C PHE A 274 1.22 -1.68 12.20
N LEU A 275 2.20 -2.15 11.43
CA LEU A 275 2.02 -2.31 9.98
C LEU A 275 1.01 -3.42 9.69
N TYR A 276 1.05 -4.50 10.46
CA TYR A 276 0.08 -5.57 10.37
C TYR A 276 -1.34 -5.05 10.65
N GLU A 277 -1.56 -4.34 11.75
CA GLU A 277 -2.84 -3.70 12.09
C GLU A 277 -3.32 -2.75 10.98
N LEU A 278 -2.40 -1.98 10.39
CA LEU A 278 -2.76 -1.00 9.38
C LEU A 278 -3.15 -1.62 8.04
N PHE A 279 -2.46 -2.68 7.61
CA PHE A 279 -2.61 -3.25 6.27
C PHE A 279 -3.28 -4.62 6.22
N PHE A 280 -3.26 -5.38 7.30
CA PHE A 280 -3.65 -6.79 7.33
C PHE A 280 -4.81 -7.10 8.29
N GLU A 281 -5.05 -6.31 9.33
CA GLU A 281 -6.27 -6.48 10.12
C GLU A 281 -7.47 -5.94 9.35
N LYS A 282 -8.55 -6.74 9.33
CA LYS A 282 -9.87 -6.24 8.91
C LYS A 282 -10.12 -4.97 9.72
N GLN A 283 -10.37 -3.85 9.04
CA GLN A 283 -11.01 -2.72 9.69
C GLN A 283 -12.32 -3.26 10.26
N GLN A 284 -12.30 -3.61 11.54
CA GLN A 284 -13.54 -3.88 12.25
C GLN A 284 -14.36 -2.62 12.09
N SER A 285 -15.41 -2.73 11.29
CA SER A 285 -16.44 -1.73 11.18
C SER A 285 -16.84 -1.38 12.61
N ALA A 286 -16.57 -0.16 13.02
CA ALA A 286 -17.17 0.39 14.21
C ALA A 286 -18.67 0.23 14.06
N SER A 287 -19.22 -0.69 14.83
CA SER A 287 -20.64 -0.83 15.09
C SER A 287 -21.20 0.43 15.76
#